data_e9934fdd351a6101dd22d6112afd7d06
#
_entry.id   e9934fdd351a6101dd22d6112afd7d06
#
_cell.length_a   1.000
_cell.length_b   1.000
_cell.length_c   1.000
_cell.angle_alpha   90.00
_cell.angle_beta   90.00
_cell.angle_gamma   90.00
#
_symmetry.space_group_name_H-M   'P 1'
#
loop_
_entity.id
_entity.type
_entity.pdbx_description
1 polymer ?
#
loop_
_entity_poly.entity_id
_entity_poly.type
_entity_poly.pdbx_seq_one_letter_code
_entity_poly.pdbx_strand_id
1 'polypeptide(L)'
;NKFIHEEKILSKFDNVNVKCTGKNLGYGGGNNFGIAAVETDYILILNPDVICSKDFFSNIEDVIEENNNFSVIGCQYLHDRVFMPAGFFDKKKNKKFVENFRNNTIEDLSEVDWVTGCSMILNNKKFKDKKIFDEKFFLYFEEFDLCKSLVDRGEKVFSSKKLKIHHLGFKSSLNEDAECNKNMNRMREWHWMWSSFYFYKKNYGYFYALNKIIGKFIRATFKIIYFSLTFNQTEKEKYKYRFLGIYNSILNKPSSFRGNID
;
A
#
# COMPACT_ATOMS: atom_id res chain seq x y z
N ASN A 1 9.16 21.60 -6.99
CA ASN A 1 8.32 21.51 -8.18
C ASN A 1 6.94 22.04 -7.85
N LYS A 2 6.50 23.10 -8.53
CA LYS A 2 5.12 23.57 -8.45
C LYS A 2 4.22 22.50 -9.05
N PHE A 3 3.13 22.13 -8.37
CA PHE A 3 2.16 21.20 -8.91
C PHE A 3 1.48 21.83 -10.13
N ILE A 4 1.75 21.32 -11.33
CA ILE A 4 1.37 21.93 -12.63
C ILE A 4 -0.15 22.12 -12.76
N HIS A 5 -0.96 21.36 -12.01
CA HIS A 5 -2.42 21.39 -12.08
C HIS A 5 -3.09 22.07 -10.88
N GLU A 6 -2.33 22.71 -9.98
CA GLU A 6 -2.87 23.36 -8.77
C GLU A 6 -3.96 24.37 -9.10
N GLU A 7 -3.68 25.31 -10.00
CA GLU A 7 -4.64 26.33 -10.43
C GLU A 7 -5.91 25.74 -11.05
N LYS A 8 -5.75 24.67 -11.85
CA LYS A 8 -6.88 23.98 -12.50
C LYS A 8 -7.79 23.27 -11.49
N ILE A 9 -7.24 22.75 -10.39
CA ILE A 9 -8.01 22.10 -9.33
C ILE A 9 -8.72 23.17 -8.50
N LEU A 10 -7.99 24.19 -8.04
CA LEU A 10 -8.52 25.25 -7.19
C LEU A 10 -9.61 26.09 -7.92
N SER A 11 -9.51 26.23 -9.25
CA SER A 11 -10.57 26.88 -10.04
C SER A 11 -11.87 26.07 -10.17
N LYS A 12 -11.87 24.79 -9.82
CA LYS A 12 -13.04 23.92 -9.95
C LYS A 12 -13.70 23.54 -8.62
N PHE A 13 -12.97 23.65 -7.53
CA PHE A 13 -13.40 23.13 -6.23
C PHE A 13 -13.04 24.10 -5.13
N ASP A 14 -14.05 24.65 -4.44
CA ASP A 14 -13.87 25.67 -3.40
C ASP A 14 -13.33 25.09 -2.08
N ASN A 15 -13.55 23.81 -1.81
CA ASN A 15 -13.21 23.14 -0.55
C ASN A 15 -11.99 22.21 -0.68
N VAL A 16 -11.06 22.50 -1.60
CA VAL A 16 -9.86 21.71 -1.81
C VAL A 16 -8.61 22.49 -1.39
N ASN A 17 -7.76 21.85 -0.59
CA ASN A 17 -6.44 22.38 -0.25
C ASN A 17 -5.38 21.57 -0.98
N VAL A 18 -4.58 22.21 -1.82
CA VAL A 18 -3.44 21.59 -2.49
C VAL A 18 -2.17 21.88 -1.71
N LYS A 19 -1.43 20.83 -1.35
CA LYS A 19 -0.16 20.93 -0.63
C LYS A 19 0.94 20.21 -1.39
N CYS A 20 2.04 20.91 -1.66
CA CYS A 20 3.21 20.35 -2.34
C CYS A 20 4.30 19.99 -1.32
N THR A 21 4.78 18.75 -1.35
CA THR A 21 5.85 18.27 -0.45
C THR A 21 7.25 18.71 -0.88
N GLY A 22 7.40 19.25 -2.09
CA GLY A 22 8.70 19.64 -2.69
C GLY A 22 9.62 18.48 -3.07
N LYS A 23 9.32 17.26 -2.60
CA LYS A 23 10.06 16.04 -2.92
C LYS A 23 9.15 14.81 -2.81
N ASN A 24 9.53 13.71 -3.46
CA ASN A 24 8.80 12.45 -3.35
C ASN A 24 9.08 11.78 -1.98
N LEU A 25 8.07 11.79 -1.10
CA LEU A 25 8.13 11.20 0.24
C LEU A 25 7.77 9.70 0.25
N GLY A 26 7.33 9.14 -0.87
CA GLY A 26 6.71 7.82 -0.93
C GLY A 26 5.27 7.84 -0.43
N TYR A 27 4.62 6.67 -0.43
CA TYR A 27 3.21 6.56 -0.06
C TYR A 27 2.96 6.95 1.40
N GLY A 28 3.64 6.31 2.35
CA GLY A 28 3.44 6.57 3.78
C GLY A 28 3.80 8.00 4.19
N GLY A 29 4.94 8.52 3.71
CA GLY A 29 5.37 9.89 4.01
C GLY A 29 4.45 10.95 3.39
N GLY A 30 3.95 10.73 2.17
CA GLY A 30 2.96 11.60 1.54
C GLY A 30 1.65 11.66 2.30
N ASN A 31 1.13 10.50 2.73
CA ASN A 31 -0.08 10.43 3.55
C ASN A 31 0.13 11.07 4.93
N ASN A 32 1.25 10.82 5.62
CA ASN A 32 1.56 11.49 6.89
C ASN A 32 1.56 13.02 6.75
N PHE A 33 2.14 13.53 5.65
CA PHE A 33 2.16 14.98 5.37
C PHE A 33 0.74 15.55 5.20
N GLY A 34 -0.14 14.83 4.49
CA GLY A 34 -1.54 15.22 4.34
C GLY A 34 -2.31 15.16 5.66
N ILE A 35 -2.19 14.04 6.38
CA ILE A 35 -2.87 13.76 7.64
C ILE A 35 -2.51 14.78 8.74
N ALA A 36 -1.27 15.26 8.77
CA ALA A 36 -0.82 16.24 9.75
C ALA A 36 -1.66 17.54 9.75
N ALA A 37 -2.34 17.83 8.64
CA ALA A 37 -3.17 19.02 8.48
C ALA A 37 -4.68 18.75 8.69
N VAL A 38 -5.08 17.51 9.03
CA VAL A 38 -6.48 17.10 9.16
C VAL A 38 -6.88 17.09 10.64
N GLU A 39 -8.00 17.75 10.97
CA GLU A 39 -8.55 17.82 12.33
C GLU A 39 -9.89 17.08 12.48
N THR A 40 -10.43 16.51 11.39
CA THR A 40 -11.68 15.76 11.40
C THR A 40 -11.57 14.47 12.19
N ASP A 41 -12.69 13.96 12.70
CA ASP A 41 -12.77 12.71 13.45
C ASP A 41 -12.38 11.48 12.60
N TYR A 42 -12.66 11.54 11.31
CA TYR A 42 -12.37 10.48 10.34
C TYR A 42 -11.59 11.04 9.16
N ILE A 43 -10.70 10.23 8.62
CA ILE A 43 -9.84 10.57 7.48
C ILE A 43 -10.02 9.50 6.41
N LEU A 44 -10.43 9.89 5.21
CA LEU A 44 -10.41 9.01 4.05
C LEU A 44 -9.10 9.20 3.29
N ILE A 45 -8.27 8.17 3.25
CA ILE A 45 -7.15 8.08 2.31
C ILE A 45 -7.68 7.49 1.01
N LEU A 46 -7.38 8.15 -0.10
CA LEU A 46 -7.80 7.74 -1.43
C LEU A 46 -6.70 7.98 -2.45
N ASN A 47 -6.31 6.93 -3.18
CA ASN A 47 -5.35 7.07 -4.27
C ASN A 47 -5.96 7.84 -5.46
N PRO A 48 -5.16 8.59 -6.23
CA PRO A 48 -5.67 9.37 -7.37
C PRO A 48 -6.18 8.52 -8.55
N ASP A 49 -5.92 7.20 -8.56
CA ASP A 49 -6.40 6.24 -9.55
C ASP A 49 -7.52 5.32 -9.02
N VAL A 50 -8.25 5.81 -8.02
CA VAL A 50 -9.44 5.16 -7.46
C VAL A 50 -10.70 5.90 -7.90
N ILE A 51 -11.69 5.14 -8.37
CA ILE A 51 -13.05 5.62 -8.66
C ILE A 51 -13.98 5.02 -7.62
N CYS A 52 -14.69 5.86 -6.88
CA CYS A 52 -15.69 5.43 -5.91
C CYS A 52 -16.99 5.04 -6.60
N SER A 53 -17.71 4.03 -6.07
CA SER A 53 -19.08 3.73 -6.53
C SER A 53 -20.02 4.89 -6.21
N LYS A 54 -21.18 4.92 -6.88
CA LYS A 54 -22.16 6.01 -6.72
C LYS A 54 -22.57 6.23 -5.26
N ASP A 55 -22.75 5.14 -4.51
CA ASP A 55 -23.24 5.16 -3.13
C ASP A 55 -22.10 5.13 -2.09
N PHE A 56 -20.85 5.34 -2.54
CA PHE A 56 -19.68 5.20 -1.67
C PHE A 56 -19.72 6.14 -0.46
N PHE A 57 -20.00 7.41 -0.69
CA PHE A 57 -19.98 8.41 0.38
C PHE A 57 -21.17 8.30 1.32
N SER A 58 -22.38 7.97 0.83
CA SER A 58 -23.53 7.68 1.70
C SER A 58 -23.30 6.45 2.57
N ASN A 59 -22.65 5.42 2.05
CA ASN A 59 -22.34 4.22 2.80
C ASN A 59 -21.25 4.42 3.88
N ILE A 60 -20.45 5.50 3.82
CA ILE A 60 -19.43 5.77 4.86
C ILE A 60 -20.10 6.00 6.23
N GLU A 61 -21.14 6.81 6.28
CA GLU A 61 -21.87 7.10 7.52
C GLU A 61 -22.45 5.83 8.11
N ASP A 62 -23.16 5.04 7.31
CA ASP A 62 -23.75 3.76 7.74
C ASP A 62 -22.69 2.79 8.31
N VAL A 63 -21.54 2.68 7.63
CA VAL A 63 -20.47 1.77 8.05
C VAL A 63 -19.78 2.23 9.35
N ILE A 64 -19.66 3.54 9.56
CA ILE A 64 -19.12 4.11 10.79
C ILE A 64 -20.09 3.92 11.95
N GLU A 65 -21.40 4.12 11.72
CA GLU A 65 -22.44 3.91 12.72
C GLU A 65 -22.60 2.45 13.12
N GLU A 66 -22.47 1.52 12.15
CA GLU A 66 -22.54 0.06 12.39
C GLU A 66 -21.46 -0.40 13.37
N ASN A 67 -20.29 0.23 13.35
CA ASN A 67 -19.21 -0.07 14.30
C ASN A 67 -18.26 1.12 14.47
N ASN A 68 -18.47 1.91 15.51
CA ASN A 68 -17.65 3.09 15.81
C ASN A 68 -16.32 2.77 16.52
N ASN A 69 -16.09 1.52 16.95
CA ASN A 69 -14.85 1.08 17.60
C ASN A 69 -13.88 0.44 16.59
N PHE A 70 -13.49 1.20 15.58
CA PHE A 70 -12.47 0.79 14.63
C PHE A 70 -11.29 1.77 14.64
N SER A 71 -10.14 1.32 14.16
CA SER A 71 -8.99 2.17 13.84
C SER A 71 -8.84 2.38 12.35
N VAL A 72 -9.11 1.32 11.55
CA VAL A 72 -9.07 1.36 10.08
C VAL A 72 -10.22 0.57 9.49
N ILE A 73 -10.86 1.11 8.46
CA ILE A 73 -11.80 0.37 7.59
C ILE A 73 -11.26 0.44 6.15
N GLY A 74 -11.03 -0.73 5.55
CA GLY A 74 -10.66 -0.87 4.15
C GLY A 74 -11.86 -1.03 3.24
N CYS A 75 -11.69 -0.64 1.97
CA CYS A 75 -12.71 -0.72 0.94
C CYS A 75 -12.58 -1.96 0.07
N GLN A 76 -13.67 -2.38 -0.57
CA GLN A 76 -13.70 -3.51 -1.49
C GLN A 76 -13.53 -3.07 -2.93
N TYR A 77 -12.74 -3.84 -3.71
CA TYR A 77 -12.62 -3.62 -5.15
C TYR A 77 -13.83 -4.11 -5.94
N LEU A 78 -14.29 -3.28 -6.88
CA LEU A 78 -15.23 -3.66 -7.93
C LEU A 78 -14.42 -4.22 -9.12
N HIS A 79 -13.93 -5.45 -9.06
CA HIS A 79 -13.19 -6.04 -10.17
C HIS A 79 -13.54 -7.52 -10.36
N ASP A 80 -13.63 -7.94 -11.62
CA ASP A 80 -13.81 -9.34 -12.02
C ASP A 80 -12.61 -10.24 -11.68
N ARG A 81 -11.47 -9.64 -11.38
CA ARG A 81 -10.30 -10.36 -10.87
C ARG A 81 -10.25 -10.23 -9.36
N VAL A 82 -10.29 -11.37 -8.70
CA VAL A 82 -10.22 -11.51 -7.24
C VAL A 82 -8.90 -10.95 -6.73
N PHE A 83 -8.81 -9.65 -6.62
CA PHE A 83 -7.77 -9.01 -5.84
C PHE A 83 -8.27 -8.96 -4.39
N MET A 84 -7.51 -9.56 -3.46
CA MET A 84 -7.91 -9.55 -2.06
C MET A 84 -7.65 -8.17 -1.45
N PRO A 85 -8.71 -7.42 -1.09
CA PRO A 85 -8.54 -6.07 -0.52
C PRO A 85 -8.19 -6.10 0.96
N ALA A 86 -8.27 -7.27 1.62
CA ALA A 86 -8.12 -7.46 3.05
C ALA A 86 -7.76 -8.91 3.39
N GLY A 87 -7.33 -9.18 4.61
CA GLY A 87 -7.08 -10.55 5.07
C GLY A 87 -6.47 -10.64 6.46
N PHE A 88 -5.88 -11.79 6.76
CA PHE A 88 -5.30 -12.13 8.05
C PHE A 88 -3.80 -12.43 7.93
N PHE A 89 -3.02 -12.10 8.97
CA PHE A 89 -1.61 -12.51 9.07
C PHE A 89 -1.48 -14.00 9.37
N ASP A 90 -2.43 -14.58 10.08
CA ASP A 90 -2.51 -16.02 10.28
C ASP A 90 -2.91 -16.73 8.97
N LYS A 91 -2.11 -17.71 8.54
CA LYS A 91 -2.32 -18.40 7.26
C LYS A 91 -3.63 -19.21 7.20
N LYS A 92 -4.05 -19.82 8.32
CA LYS A 92 -5.27 -20.65 8.34
C LYS A 92 -6.50 -19.75 8.29
N LYS A 93 -6.53 -18.69 9.12
CA LYS A 93 -7.59 -17.68 9.07
C LYS A 93 -7.68 -17.04 7.69
N ASN A 94 -6.54 -16.65 7.13
CA ASN A 94 -6.49 -16.03 5.81
C ASN A 94 -7.01 -16.96 4.71
N LYS A 95 -6.65 -18.25 4.73
CA LYS A 95 -7.17 -19.24 3.76
C LYS A 95 -8.70 -19.32 3.83
N LYS A 96 -9.26 -19.44 5.03
CA LYS A 96 -10.71 -19.48 5.25
C LYS A 96 -11.39 -18.19 4.78
N PHE A 97 -10.81 -17.03 5.07
CA PHE A 97 -11.34 -15.74 4.63
C PHE A 97 -11.36 -15.61 3.10
N VAL A 98 -10.26 -15.99 2.43
CA VAL A 98 -10.18 -16.01 0.95
C VAL A 98 -11.25 -16.93 0.34
N GLU A 99 -11.48 -18.08 0.93
CA GLU A 99 -12.50 -19.04 0.50
C GLU A 99 -13.91 -18.46 0.65
N ASN A 100 -14.23 -17.89 1.82
CA ASN A 100 -15.50 -17.20 2.07
C ASN A 100 -15.70 -15.99 1.15
N PHE A 101 -14.63 -15.23 0.91
CA PHE A 101 -14.67 -14.08 -0.02
C PHE A 101 -15.04 -14.52 -1.44
N ARG A 102 -14.40 -15.58 -1.95
CA ARG A 102 -14.69 -16.14 -3.28
C ARG A 102 -16.12 -16.68 -3.40
N ASN A 103 -16.63 -17.25 -2.33
CA ASN A 103 -18.00 -17.77 -2.25
C ASN A 103 -19.03 -16.69 -1.92
N ASN A 104 -18.62 -15.42 -1.78
CA ASN A 104 -19.44 -14.28 -1.38
C ASN A 104 -20.20 -14.49 -0.06
N THR A 105 -19.61 -15.21 0.88
CA THR A 105 -20.18 -15.53 2.21
C THR A 105 -19.58 -14.72 3.35
N ILE A 106 -18.72 -13.73 3.06
CA ILE A 106 -18.22 -12.80 4.08
C ILE A 106 -19.31 -11.78 4.46
N GLU A 107 -19.27 -11.31 5.70
CA GLU A 107 -20.16 -10.25 6.22
C GLU A 107 -19.90 -8.91 5.51
N ASP A 108 -20.90 -8.01 5.58
CA ASP A 108 -20.77 -6.66 4.99
C ASP A 108 -19.67 -5.84 5.64
N LEU A 109 -19.50 -5.99 6.96
CA LEU A 109 -18.37 -5.45 7.72
C LEU A 109 -17.65 -6.61 8.43
N SER A 110 -16.47 -6.96 7.95
CA SER A 110 -15.69 -8.08 8.47
C SER A 110 -14.44 -7.59 9.22
N GLU A 111 -14.22 -8.07 10.45
CA GLU A 111 -12.95 -7.84 11.16
C GLU A 111 -11.82 -8.63 10.46
N VAL A 112 -10.69 -7.95 10.20
CA VAL A 112 -9.53 -8.47 9.47
C VAL A 112 -8.23 -8.00 10.13
N ASP A 113 -7.09 -8.57 9.75
CA ASP A 113 -5.80 -8.11 10.28
C ASP A 113 -5.15 -7.03 9.41
N TRP A 114 -5.49 -6.95 8.13
CA TRP A 114 -4.94 -5.96 7.22
C TRP A 114 -5.90 -5.62 6.08
N VAL A 115 -5.74 -4.42 5.54
CA VAL A 115 -6.44 -3.90 4.37
C VAL A 115 -5.43 -3.27 3.40
N THR A 116 -5.86 -3.05 2.15
CA THR A 116 -5.01 -2.39 1.14
C THR A 116 -5.03 -0.87 1.29
N GLY A 117 -3.91 -0.23 0.97
CA GLY A 117 -3.71 1.20 1.17
C GLY A 117 -4.40 2.12 0.15
N CYS A 118 -4.91 1.62 -0.98
CA CYS A 118 -5.44 2.49 -2.04
C CYS A 118 -6.72 3.25 -1.66
N SER A 119 -7.49 2.74 -0.69
CA SER A 119 -8.64 3.40 -0.09
C SER A 119 -8.86 2.85 1.32
N MET A 120 -8.75 3.71 2.34
CA MET A 120 -9.00 3.33 3.72
C MET A 120 -9.53 4.52 4.53
N ILE A 121 -10.43 4.24 5.46
CA ILE A 121 -10.95 5.18 6.43
C ILE A 121 -10.19 4.97 7.74
N LEU A 122 -9.64 6.04 8.29
CA LEU A 122 -8.95 6.06 9.57
C LEU A 122 -9.82 6.76 10.62
N ASN A 123 -9.95 6.19 11.80
CA ASN A 123 -10.52 6.87 12.97
C ASN A 123 -9.41 7.71 13.61
N ASN A 124 -9.41 9.02 13.34
CA ASN A 124 -8.35 9.95 13.73
C ASN A 124 -8.14 10.00 15.26
N LYS A 125 -9.20 9.74 16.05
CA LYS A 125 -9.13 9.71 17.52
C LYS A 125 -8.27 8.57 18.08
N LYS A 126 -8.03 7.53 17.28
CA LYS A 126 -7.18 6.38 17.64
C LYS A 126 -5.68 6.66 17.45
N PHE A 127 -5.33 7.75 16.77
CA PHE A 127 -3.95 8.10 16.43
C PHE A 127 -3.53 9.38 17.18
N LYS A 128 -2.78 9.21 18.28
CA LYS A 128 -2.26 10.36 19.06
C LYS A 128 -1.24 11.17 18.28
N ASP A 129 -0.38 10.46 17.56
CA ASP A 129 0.63 11.06 16.69
C ASP A 129 0.12 11.07 15.24
N LYS A 130 0.26 12.21 14.58
CA LYS A 130 -0.12 12.34 13.16
C LYS A 130 0.81 11.62 12.19
N LYS A 131 1.87 10.97 12.69
CA LYS A 131 2.72 10.04 11.92
C LYS A 131 2.19 8.62 12.02
N ILE A 132 1.22 8.31 11.18
CA ILE A 132 0.51 7.04 11.19
C ILE A 132 1.32 5.94 10.50
N PHE A 133 2.01 6.29 9.41
CA PHE A 133 2.83 5.36 8.63
C PHE A 133 4.31 5.47 9.01
N ASP A 134 5.01 4.33 9.02
CA ASP A 134 6.48 4.31 9.14
C ASP A 134 7.13 4.76 7.82
N GLU A 135 7.71 5.96 7.82
CA GLU A 135 8.32 6.60 6.66
C GLU A 135 9.59 5.90 6.15
N LYS A 136 10.10 4.88 6.88
CA LYS A 136 11.16 4.02 6.37
C LYS A 136 10.68 3.15 5.20
N PHE A 137 9.39 2.84 5.14
CA PHE A 137 8.77 2.31 3.93
C PHE A 137 8.57 3.48 2.95
N PHE A 138 9.27 3.43 1.82
CA PHE A 138 9.01 4.39 0.76
C PHE A 138 7.82 3.96 -0.10
N LEU A 139 7.74 2.65 -0.38
CA LEU A 139 6.67 2.06 -1.19
C LEU A 139 6.48 0.60 -0.79
N TYR A 140 5.22 0.18 -0.66
CA TYR A 140 4.75 -1.16 -0.25
C TYR A 140 5.02 -1.52 1.22
N PHE A 141 4.10 -2.25 1.80
CA PHE A 141 4.08 -2.74 3.17
C PHE A 141 3.82 -1.70 4.27
N GLU A 142 3.74 -0.41 3.96
CA GLU A 142 3.41 0.62 4.94
C GLU A 142 2.02 0.43 5.55
N GLU A 143 1.02 0.07 4.75
CA GLU A 143 -0.31 -0.25 5.22
C GLU A 143 -0.38 -1.55 6.01
N PHE A 144 0.39 -2.57 5.59
CA PHE A 144 0.51 -3.82 6.34
C PHE A 144 1.17 -3.59 7.70
N ASP A 145 2.20 -2.75 7.77
CA ASP A 145 2.90 -2.39 9.00
C ASP A 145 1.99 -1.60 9.95
N LEU A 146 1.24 -0.64 9.42
CA LEU A 146 0.21 0.07 10.17
C LEU A 146 -0.81 -0.91 10.78
N CYS A 147 -1.43 -1.73 9.95
CA CYS A 147 -2.45 -2.69 10.39
C CYS A 147 -1.89 -3.68 11.41
N LYS A 148 -0.65 -4.21 11.18
CA LYS A 148 0.02 -5.10 12.13
C LYS A 148 0.23 -4.43 13.48
N SER A 149 0.71 -3.20 13.49
CA SER A 149 0.90 -2.42 14.72
C SER A 149 -0.41 -2.15 15.47
N LEU A 150 -1.52 -1.94 14.76
CA LEU A 150 -2.85 -1.77 15.35
C LEU A 150 -3.35 -3.07 15.97
N VAL A 151 -3.32 -4.18 15.23
CA VAL A 151 -3.76 -5.50 15.71
C VAL A 151 -2.95 -5.94 16.93
N ASP A 152 -1.63 -5.72 16.94
CA ASP A 152 -0.77 -6.07 18.08
C ASP A 152 -1.09 -5.27 19.35
N ARG A 153 -1.73 -4.11 19.23
CA ARG A 153 -2.23 -3.29 20.34
C ARG A 153 -3.68 -3.58 20.72
N GLY A 154 -4.32 -4.57 20.08
CA GLY A 154 -5.72 -4.91 20.29
C GLY A 154 -6.71 -3.97 19.63
N GLU A 155 -6.25 -3.10 18.73
CA GLU A 155 -7.10 -2.22 17.94
C GLU A 155 -7.75 -2.99 16.78
N LYS A 156 -8.89 -2.48 16.30
CA LYS A 156 -9.73 -3.15 15.33
C LYS A 156 -9.52 -2.62 13.92
N VAL A 157 -9.34 -3.54 12.98
CA VAL A 157 -9.26 -3.28 11.54
C VAL A 157 -10.42 -4.01 10.87
N PHE A 158 -11.16 -3.33 10.01
CA PHE A 158 -12.29 -3.90 9.28
C PHE A 158 -12.13 -3.77 7.77
N SER A 159 -12.84 -4.61 7.04
CA SER A 159 -13.07 -4.48 5.59
C SER A 159 -14.57 -4.43 5.33
N SER A 160 -15.05 -3.45 4.55
CA SER A 160 -16.46 -3.29 4.25
C SER A 160 -16.77 -3.60 2.78
N LYS A 161 -17.82 -4.44 2.55
CA LYS A 161 -18.39 -4.67 1.21
C LYS A 161 -19.27 -3.54 0.71
N LYS A 162 -19.76 -2.68 1.60
CA LYS A 162 -20.57 -1.51 1.25
C LYS A 162 -19.71 -0.42 0.59
N LEU A 163 -18.44 -0.30 0.96
CA LEU A 163 -17.49 0.70 0.44
C LEU A 163 -16.80 0.17 -0.82
N LYS A 164 -17.45 0.31 -1.97
CA LYS A 164 -16.98 -0.23 -3.24
C LYS A 164 -16.17 0.78 -4.04
N ILE A 165 -15.01 0.36 -4.52
CA ILE A 165 -14.12 1.17 -5.33
C ILE A 165 -13.67 0.43 -6.58
N HIS A 166 -13.36 1.17 -7.63
CA HIS A 166 -12.67 0.68 -8.82
C HIS A 166 -11.26 1.27 -8.86
N HIS A 167 -10.25 0.44 -8.58
CA HIS A 167 -8.84 0.86 -8.63
C HIS A 167 -8.29 0.60 -10.03
N LEU A 168 -7.97 1.65 -10.75
CA LEU A 168 -7.50 1.57 -12.15
C LEU A 168 -6.12 0.93 -12.28
N GLY A 169 -5.42 0.76 -11.17
CA GLY A 169 -4.13 0.09 -11.01
C GLY A 169 -3.04 0.65 -11.89
N PHE A 170 -2.00 1.21 -11.29
CA PHE A 170 -0.82 1.78 -11.93
C PHE A 170 -1.04 2.93 -12.94
N LYS A 171 -2.29 3.31 -13.24
CA LYS A 171 -2.59 4.38 -14.21
C LYS A 171 -2.17 5.76 -13.72
N SER A 172 -2.18 6.00 -12.40
CA SER A 172 -1.67 7.24 -11.79
C SER A 172 -0.19 7.50 -12.04
N SER A 173 0.54 6.48 -12.45
CA SER A 173 1.99 6.51 -12.61
C SER A 173 2.46 6.09 -14.00
N LEU A 174 1.54 5.89 -14.96
CA LEU A 174 1.91 5.68 -16.35
C LEU A 174 2.33 7.02 -16.98
N ASN A 175 3.49 7.00 -17.62
CA ASN A 175 4.00 8.13 -18.40
C ASN A 175 4.04 7.72 -19.88
N GLU A 176 3.94 8.70 -20.79
CA GLU A 176 4.16 8.49 -22.23
C GLU A 176 5.61 8.09 -22.52
N ASP A 177 6.55 8.50 -21.66
CA ASP A 177 7.96 8.13 -21.75
C ASP A 177 8.20 6.68 -21.29
N ALA A 178 8.68 5.85 -22.22
CA ALA A 178 8.98 4.44 -22.00
C ALA A 178 10.13 4.22 -20.97
N GLU A 179 11.14 5.11 -20.93
CA GLU A 179 12.24 4.99 -19.97
C GLU A 179 11.77 5.36 -18.56
N CYS A 180 10.89 6.35 -18.42
CA CYS A 180 10.24 6.67 -17.16
C CYS A 180 9.48 5.45 -16.61
N ASN A 181 8.67 4.80 -17.44
CA ASN A 181 7.93 3.59 -17.05
C ASN A 181 8.87 2.45 -16.65
N LYS A 182 10.00 2.29 -17.34
CA LYS A 182 11.02 1.29 -17.00
C LYS A 182 11.66 1.58 -15.64
N ASN A 183 12.01 2.83 -15.37
CA ASN A 183 12.56 3.26 -14.08
C ASN A 183 11.55 3.07 -12.94
N MET A 184 10.28 3.34 -13.18
CA MET A 184 9.21 3.07 -12.22
C MET A 184 9.07 1.56 -11.93
N ASN A 185 9.15 0.71 -12.94
CA ASN A 185 9.12 -0.73 -12.74
C ASN A 185 10.32 -1.23 -11.93
N ARG A 186 11.54 -0.71 -12.22
CA ARG A 186 12.75 -0.98 -11.42
C ARG A 186 12.56 -0.59 -9.95
N MET A 187 12.01 0.60 -9.71
CA MET A 187 11.73 1.11 -8.37
C MET A 187 10.70 0.22 -7.64
N ARG A 188 9.61 -0.17 -8.29
CA ARG A 188 8.59 -1.08 -7.73
C ARG A 188 9.18 -2.42 -7.33
N GLU A 189 9.95 -3.05 -8.21
CA GLU A 189 10.56 -4.36 -7.96
C GLU A 189 11.58 -4.30 -6.81
N TRP A 190 12.35 -3.22 -6.72
CA TRP A 190 13.31 -3.00 -5.66
C TRP A 190 12.61 -2.80 -4.31
N HIS A 191 11.63 -1.88 -4.23
CA HIS A 191 10.93 -1.58 -2.98
C HIS A 191 10.06 -2.74 -2.50
N TRP A 192 9.42 -3.48 -3.41
CA TRP A 192 8.65 -4.68 -3.01
C TRP A 192 9.49 -5.65 -2.20
N MET A 193 10.71 -5.87 -2.62
CA MET A 193 11.63 -6.80 -1.95
C MET A 193 12.26 -6.20 -0.70
N TRP A 194 12.68 -4.94 -0.76
CA TRP A 194 13.24 -4.23 0.39
C TRP A 194 12.23 -4.14 1.53
N SER A 195 11.04 -3.66 1.25
CA SER A 195 9.95 -3.47 2.21
C SER A 195 9.44 -4.79 2.78
N SER A 196 9.39 -5.85 1.95
CA SER A 196 9.02 -7.19 2.42
C SER A 196 9.98 -7.70 3.50
N PHE A 197 11.31 -7.58 3.31
CA PHE A 197 12.27 -7.99 4.33
C PHE A 197 12.20 -7.11 5.56
N TYR A 198 12.13 -5.78 5.37
CA TYR A 198 12.05 -4.82 6.47
C TYR A 198 10.80 -5.05 7.33
N PHE A 199 9.62 -5.29 6.72
CA PHE A 199 8.38 -5.63 7.41
C PHE A 199 8.53 -6.87 8.29
N TYR A 200 9.03 -7.97 7.72
CA TYR A 200 9.23 -9.20 8.50
C TYR A 200 10.26 -9.02 9.60
N LYS A 201 11.34 -8.29 9.34
CA LYS A 201 12.37 -8.01 10.33
C LYS A 201 11.84 -7.18 11.49
N LYS A 202 11.08 -6.13 11.20
CA LYS A 202 10.50 -5.22 12.18
C LYS A 202 9.49 -5.94 13.09
N ASN A 203 8.61 -6.74 12.51
CA ASN A 203 7.47 -7.31 13.20
C ASN A 203 7.70 -8.72 13.76
N TYR A 204 8.68 -9.49 13.22
CA TYR A 204 8.90 -10.89 13.60
C TYR A 204 10.37 -11.24 13.87
N GLY A 205 11.26 -10.27 13.73
CA GLY A 205 12.69 -10.46 13.96
C GLY A 205 13.50 -10.88 12.72
N TYR A 206 14.82 -10.70 12.84
CA TYR A 206 15.76 -10.84 11.71
C TYR A 206 15.79 -12.25 11.12
N PHE A 207 15.89 -13.29 11.96
CA PHE A 207 15.97 -14.68 11.48
C PHE A 207 14.69 -15.15 10.80
N TYR A 208 13.53 -14.70 11.31
CA TYR A 208 12.26 -14.95 10.65
C TYR A 208 12.19 -14.29 9.28
N ALA A 209 12.64 -13.03 9.17
CA ALA A 209 12.71 -12.31 7.90
C ALA A 209 13.62 -13.02 6.89
N LEU A 210 14.82 -13.47 7.33
CA LEU A 210 15.72 -14.26 6.47
C LEU A 210 15.02 -15.53 5.95
N ASN A 211 14.39 -16.30 6.81
CA ASN A 211 13.68 -17.52 6.39
C ASN A 211 12.59 -17.22 5.36
N LYS A 212 11.88 -16.09 5.50
CA LYS A 212 10.82 -15.67 4.53
C LYS A 212 11.36 -15.24 3.19
N ILE A 213 12.59 -14.70 3.15
CA ILE A 213 13.10 -14.05 1.94
C ILE A 213 14.19 -14.85 1.23
N ILE A 214 14.88 -15.80 1.91
CA ILE A 214 16.04 -16.50 1.36
C ILE A 214 15.71 -17.23 0.06
N GLY A 215 14.56 -17.88 -0.04
CA GLY A 215 14.12 -18.53 -1.26
C GLY A 215 13.90 -17.56 -2.43
N LYS A 216 13.40 -16.35 -2.14
CA LYS A 216 13.24 -15.28 -3.15
C LYS A 216 14.60 -14.73 -3.58
N PHE A 217 15.56 -14.63 -2.65
CA PHE A 217 16.91 -14.16 -2.90
C PHE A 217 17.66 -15.13 -3.83
N ILE A 218 17.66 -16.43 -3.48
CA ILE A 218 18.26 -17.50 -4.29
C ILE A 218 17.61 -17.53 -5.68
N ARG A 219 16.27 -17.52 -5.75
CA ARG A 219 15.56 -17.47 -7.03
C ARG A 219 15.96 -16.26 -7.89
N ALA A 220 16.11 -15.08 -7.28
CA ALA A 220 16.52 -13.88 -8.01
C ALA A 220 17.93 -14.06 -8.61
N THR A 221 18.88 -14.61 -7.83
CA THR A 221 20.24 -14.90 -8.30
C THR A 221 20.25 -15.86 -9.51
N PHE A 222 19.56 -17.00 -9.41
CA PHE A 222 19.46 -17.95 -10.53
C PHE A 222 18.78 -17.35 -11.77
N LYS A 223 17.72 -16.56 -11.57
CA LYS A 223 17.02 -15.90 -12.68
C LYS A 223 17.88 -14.84 -13.38
N ILE A 224 18.72 -14.12 -12.66
CA ILE A 224 19.68 -13.17 -13.25
C ILE A 224 20.65 -13.94 -14.20
N ILE A 225 21.21 -15.06 -13.73
CA ILE A 225 22.12 -15.88 -14.54
C ILE A 225 21.39 -16.43 -15.77
N TYR A 226 20.23 -17.07 -15.57
CA TYR A 226 19.43 -17.64 -16.65
C TYR A 226 19.08 -16.62 -17.74
N PHE A 227 18.54 -15.44 -17.32
CA PHE A 227 18.16 -14.40 -18.29
C PHE A 227 19.36 -13.67 -18.90
N SER A 228 20.55 -13.76 -18.28
CA SER A 228 21.79 -13.32 -18.93
C SER A 228 22.18 -14.23 -20.07
N LEU A 229 22.04 -15.56 -19.90
CA LEU A 229 22.34 -16.56 -20.92
C LEU A 229 21.32 -16.59 -22.06
N THR A 230 20.06 -16.28 -21.77
CA THR A 230 18.97 -16.21 -22.75
C THR A 230 18.79 -14.84 -23.38
N PHE A 231 19.65 -13.86 -23.05
CA PHE A 231 19.63 -12.49 -23.57
C PHE A 231 18.31 -11.74 -23.32
N ASN A 232 17.48 -12.17 -22.34
CA ASN A 232 16.25 -11.50 -21.98
C ASN A 232 16.54 -10.37 -20.97
N GLN A 233 16.85 -9.17 -21.48
CA GLN A 233 17.26 -8.03 -20.67
C GLN A 233 16.13 -7.54 -19.73
N THR A 234 14.88 -7.58 -20.17
CA THR A 234 13.73 -7.11 -19.35
C THR A 234 13.57 -7.95 -18.09
N GLU A 235 13.52 -9.26 -18.20
CA GLU A 235 13.39 -10.14 -17.04
C GLU A 235 14.67 -10.15 -16.19
N LYS A 236 15.86 -10.06 -16.82
CA LYS A 236 17.14 -9.90 -16.10
C LYS A 236 17.12 -8.66 -15.20
N GLU A 237 16.72 -7.50 -15.72
CA GLU A 237 16.62 -6.26 -14.95
C GLU A 237 15.64 -6.39 -13.77
N LYS A 238 14.46 -6.92 -14.00
CA LYS A 238 13.48 -7.20 -12.95
C LYS A 238 14.08 -7.99 -11.79
N TYR A 239 14.74 -9.11 -12.06
CA TYR A 239 15.35 -9.92 -11.01
C TYR A 239 16.59 -9.27 -10.39
N LYS A 240 17.36 -8.46 -11.14
CA LYS A 240 18.44 -7.63 -10.61
C LYS A 240 17.94 -6.66 -9.55
N TYR A 241 16.85 -5.95 -9.80
CA TYR A 241 16.30 -5.00 -8.83
C TYR A 241 15.63 -5.71 -7.64
N ARG A 242 15.02 -6.86 -7.82
CA ARG A 242 14.58 -7.74 -6.72
C ARG A 242 15.74 -8.17 -5.83
N PHE A 243 16.82 -8.63 -6.42
CA PHE A 243 18.04 -9.00 -5.70
C PHE A 243 18.60 -7.82 -4.91
N LEU A 244 18.78 -6.67 -5.56
CA LEU A 244 19.31 -5.45 -4.93
C LEU A 244 18.44 -4.96 -3.77
N GLY A 245 17.13 -5.01 -3.90
CA GLY A 245 16.20 -4.66 -2.83
C GLY A 245 16.40 -5.52 -1.58
N ILE A 246 16.43 -6.85 -1.75
CA ILE A 246 16.70 -7.79 -0.65
C ILE A 246 18.08 -7.53 -0.04
N TYR A 247 19.11 -7.49 -0.86
CA TYR A 247 20.51 -7.30 -0.43
C TYR A 247 20.69 -6.03 0.41
N ASN A 248 20.15 -4.91 -0.08
CA ASN A 248 20.22 -3.64 0.65
C ASN A 248 19.45 -3.67 1.98
N SER A 249 18.29 -4.33 2.00
CA SER A 249 17.49 -4.44 3.23
C SER A 249 18.16 -5.35 4.27
N ILE A 250 18.79 -6.46 3.85
CA ILE A 250 19.60 -7.32 4.74
C ILE A 250 20.75 -6.53 5.37
N LEU A 251 21.42 -5.67 4.59
CA LEU A 251 22.52 -4.81 5.05
C LEU A 251 22.02 -3.57 5.83
N ASN A 252 20.74 -3.47 6.15
CA ASN A 252 20.14 -2.30 6.84
C ASN A 252 20.34 -0.97 6.12
N LYS A 253 20.57 -0.97 4.81
CA LYS A 253 20.60 0.27 4.04
C LYS A 253 19.19 0.85 3.93
N PRO A 254 19.03 2.19 3.94
CA PRO A 254 17.72 2.83 3.85
C PRO A 254 17.03 2.53 2.51
N SER A 255 15.71 2.72 2.46
CA SER A 255 14.92 2.59 1.24
C SER A 255 15.11 3.80 0.30
N SER A 256 16.33 3.95 -0.23
CA SER A 256 16.78 5.15 -0.93
C SER A 256 16.67 5.10 -2.45
N PHE A 257 16.32 3.96 -3.02
CA PHE A 257 16.25 3.83 -4.49
C PHE A 257 15.05 4.60 -5.06
N ARG A 258 15.29 5.52 -5.97
CA ARG A 258 14.27 6.39 -6.60
C ARG A 258 14.12 6.20 -8.11
N GLY A 259 14.91 5.32 -8.71
CA GLY A 259 14.80 4.95 -10.13
C GLY A 259 15.18 6.06 -11.11
N ASN A 260 15.95 7.07 -10.69
CA ASN A 260 16.28 8.25 -11.53
C ASN A 260 15.02 8.92 -12.10
N ILE A 261 13.97 8.99 -11.30
CA ILE A 261 12.73 9.71 -11.61
C ILE A 261 12.84 11.05 -10.85
N ASP A 262 13.55 11.99 -11.43
CA ASP A 262 13.63 13.38 -10.99
C ASP A 262 12.74 14.26 -11.87
#